data_48b6e003c1aea3c2d4924dba14dcb5d8
#
_entry.id   48b6e003c1aea3c2d4924dba14dcb5d8
#
_cell.length_a   1.000
_cell.length_b   1.000
_cell.length_c   1.000
_cell.angle_alpha   90.00
_cell.angle_beta   90.00
_cell.angle_gamma   90.00
#
_symmetry.space_group_name_H-M   'P 1'
#
loop_
_entity.id
_entity.type
_entity.pdbx_description
1 polymer ?
#
loop_
_entity_poly.entity_id
_entity_poly.type
_entity_poly.pdbx_seq_one_letter_code
_entity_poly.pdbx_strand_id
1 'polypeptide(L)'
;MRELLFLAHRIPYPPDKGDKIRSFHLLQHLARRYTVHLGAFIDDPRDWEHVDKVQKMCGETCFVALHAARAKLRSLAGFVTGEPLTLRYYRSARLMRWVADLLGSHRIERALVFSSAMAQYLEGVSADGIRRVLDFVDLDSDKWRQYSRSKRGPMRWLYRREAEKLFELERRYAAAFDASLFVSEAESRLFTTLAPEAAGRASVVENGVDTEYFSPQRVYSSPYGADESVMVFTGAMDYWANVDAVAWFAREVFPRVLSNCPQARFYVVGARPAREVRDLARLPGVRVTGAVPDVRPYLAHARAAVAPLRIARGVQNKVLEAMAMARPVVASPQAVDGLRPCPELLEWTADAPETSAQLLLKLLREPTPPALGEALRAHVFRHYSWPENLARVEAIIEGEAPARSPARAEVLP
;
A
#
# COMPACT_ATOMS: atom_id res chain seq x y z
N MET A 1 25.17 -9.40 16.31
CA MET A 1 24.31 -9.48 15.10
C MET A 1 24.93 -8.57 14.05
N ARG A 2 24.71 -8.84 12.75
CA ARG A 2 25.10 -7.89 11.69
C ARG A 2 24.23 -6.64 11.79
N GLU A 3 24.77 -5.49 11.39
CA GLU A 3 24.07 -4.21 11.48
C GLU A 3 23.47 -3.83 10.12
N LEU A 4 22.27 -3.23 10.14
CA LEU A 4 21.52 -2.82 8.96
C LEU A 4 20.93 -1.43 9.19
N LEU A 5 21.13 -0.52 8.23
CA LEU A 5 20.43 0.76 8.20
C LEU A 5 19.09 0.62 7.49
N PHE A 6 18.01 1.00 8.16
CA PHE A 6 16.68 1.07 7.58
C PHE A 6 16.18 2.52 7.57
N LEU A 7 15.93 3.06 6.38
CA LEU A 7 15.40 4.42 6.20
C LEU A 7 13.96 4.34 5.70
N ALA A 8 13.01 4.88 6.45
CA ALA A 8 11.61 4.88 6.08
C ALA A 8 11.03 6.30 6.07
N HIS A 9 10.17 6.62 5.09
CA HIS A 9 9.56 7.95 4.99
C HIS A 9 8.52 8.23 6.08
N ARG A 10 8.10 7.18 6.82
CA ARG A 10 7.23 7.25 8.00
C ARG A 10 7.64 6.22 9.05
N ILE A 11 7.37 6.53 10.32
CA ILE A 11 7.48 5.54 11.39
C ILE A 11 6.63 4.30 11.05
N PRO A 12 7.18 3.08 11.13
CA PRO A 12 6.48 1.87 10.68
C PRO A 12 5.22 1.51 11.49
N TYR A 13 5.12 1.96 12.74
CA TYR A 13 4.01 1.58 13.64
C TYR A 13 3.13 2.80 13.98
N PRO A 14 1.79 2.65 14.15
CA PRO A 14 1.00 1.42 13.95
C PRO A 14 0.81 1.08 12.48
N PRO A 15 0.64 -0.21 12.11
CA PRO A 15 0.45 -0.65 10.73
C PRO A 15 -1.00 -0.41 10.26
N ASP A 16 -1.44 0.83 10.24
CA ASP A 16 -2.80 1.28 9.92
C ASP A 16 -2.96 1.84 8.49
N LYS A 17 -1.86 1.91 7.75
CA LYS A 17 -1.79 2.35 6.35
C LYS A 17 -0.93 1.38 5.54
N GLY A 18 -1.17 1.27 4.24
CA GLY A 18 -0.47 0.30 3.38
C GLY A 18 1.05 0.39 3.44
N ASP A 19 1.60 1.60 3.41
CA ASP A 19 3.03 1.86 3.53
C ASP A 19 3.59 1.47 4.91
N LYS A 20 2.85 1.76 5.99
CA LYS A 20 3.22 1.36 7.35
C LYS A 20 3.11 -0.15 7.57
N ILE A 21 2.12 -0.82 6.97
CA ILE A 21 1.99 -2.28 7.04
C ILE A 21 3.26 -2.93 6.50
N ARG A 22 3.67 -2.57 5.28
CA ARG A 22 4.88 -3.12 4.66
C ARG A 22 6.13 -2.82 5.45
N SER A 23 6.37 -1.56 5.79
CA SER A 23 7.58 -1.16 6.53
C SER A 23 7.64 -1.76 7.93
N PHE A 24 6.50 -2.00 8.59
CA PHE A 24 6.45 -2.66 9.90
C PHE A 24 6.81 -4.15 9.80
N HIS A 25 6.23 -4.87 8.84
CA HIS A 25 6.59 -6.28 8.63
C HIS A 25 8.06 -6.45 8.23
N LEU A 26 8.59 -5.55 7.40
CA LEU A 26 10.02 -5.49 7.08
C LEU A 26 10.86 -5.31 8.35
N LEU A 27 10.53 -4.31 9.18
CA LEU A 27 11.23 -4.06 10.43
C LEU A 27 11.21 -5.29 11.37
N GLN A 28 10.03 -5.87 11.59
CA GLN A 28 9.88 -7.04 12.44
C GLN A 28 10.68 -8.26 11.96
N HIS A 29 10.71 -8.47 10.65
CA HIS A 29 11.45 -9.59 10.07
C HIS A 29 12.96 -9.38 10.19
N LEU A 30 13.44 -8.20 9.79
CA LEU A 30 14.86 -7.87 9.81
C LEU A 30 15.43 -7.79 11.22
N ALA A 31 14.67 -7.29 12.20
CA ALA A 31 15.10 -7.21 13.60
C ALA A 31 15.33 -8.58 14.27
N ARG A 32 14.90 -9.68 13.64
CA ARG A 32 15.21 -11.05 14.13
C ARG A 32 16.63 -11.49 13.80
N ARG A 33 17.27 -10.88 12.78
CA ARG A 33 18.58 -11.28 12.26
C ARG A 33 19.62 -10.19 12.28
N TYR A 34 19.19 -8.93 12.31
CA TYR A 34 20.04 -7.75 12.28
C TYR A 34 19.79 -6.87 13.49
N THR A 35 20.81 -6.15 13.90
CA THR A 35 20.64 -4.92 14.69
C THR A 35 20.22 -3.84 13.70
N VAL A 36 18.92 -3.52 13.66
CA VAL A 36 18.36 -2.55 12.71
C VAL A 36 18.48 -1.16 13.29
N HIS A 37 19.17 -0.26 12.61
CA HIS A 37 19.20 1.16 12.91
C HIS A 37 18.16 1.88 12.04
N LEU A 38 17.17 2.55 12.66
CA LEU A 38 16.02 3.08 11.97
C LEU A 38 16.00 4.61 11.94
N GLY A 39 16.02 5.17 10.72
CA GLY A 39 15.72 6.58 10.47
C GLY A 39 14.34 6.77 9.85
N ALA A 40 13.46 7.56 10.48
CA ALA A 40 12.11 7.77 9.96
C ALA A 40 11.53 9.14 10.30
N PHE A 41 10.53 9.56 9.51
CA PHE A 41 9.72 10.73 9.83
C PHE A 41 8.45 10.35 10.61
N ILE A 42 7.95 11.29 11.39
CA ILE A 42 6.64 11.22 12.07
C ILE A 42 5.78 12.36 11.53
N ASP A 43 4.78 12.02 10.72
CA ASP A 43 3.86 12.96 10.07
C ASP A 43 2.52 13.11 10.81
N ASP A 44 2.14 12.12 11.63
CA ASP A 44 0.99 12.20 12.54
C ASP A 44 1.49 12.40 13.99
N PRO A 45 1.12 13.49 14.67
CA PRO A 45 1.54 13.71 16.05
C PRO A 45 1.20 12.58 17.02
N ARG A 46 0.14 11.81 16.76
CA ARG A 46 -0.24 10.65 17.59
C ARG A 46 0.75 9.50 17.50
N ASP A 47 1.50 9.40 16.42
CA ASP A 47 2.48 8.35 16.24
C ASP A 47 3.68 8.46 17.20
N TRP A 48 3.87 9.62 17.86
CA TRP A 48 4.87 9.79 18.91
C TRP A 48 4.65 8.87 20.11
N GLU A 49 3.39 8.50 20.40
CA GLU A 49 3.04 7.55 21.47
C GLU A 49 3.60 6.14 21.21
N HIS A 50 3.98 5.88 19.98
CA HIS A 50 4.44 4.55 19.54
C HIS A 50 5.96 4.44 19.38
N VAL A 51 6.70 5.53 19.58
CA VAL A 51 8.17 5.59 19.41
C VAL A 51 8.86 4.55 20.28
N ASP A 52 8.54 4.46 21.57
CA ASP A 52 9.15 3.52 22.50
C ASP A 52 8.99 2.05 22.05
N LYS A 53 7.84 1.73 21.45
CA LYS A 53 7.58 0.38 20.93
C LYS A 53 8.48 0.05 19.74
N VAL A 54 8.71 1.01 18.85
CA VAL A 54 9.58 0.83 17.69
C VAL A 54 11.04 0.79 18.12
N GLN A 55 11.45 1.65 19.05
CA GLN A 55 12.81 1.70 19.57
C GLN A 55 13.26 0.38 20.19
N LYS A 56 12.36 -0.31 20.91
CA LYS A 56 12.65 -1.63 21.52
C LYS A 56 12.99 -2.72 20.49
N MET A 57 12.66 -2.53 19.23
CA MET A 57 12.99 -3.46 18.15
C MET A 57 14.26 -3.09 17.39
N CYS A 58 14.84 -1.92 17.68
CA CYS A 58 15.94 -1.33 16.94
C CYS A 58 17.21 -1.19 17.79
N GLY A 59 18.33 -1.02 17.12
CA GLY A 59 19.54 -0.45 17.71
C GLY A 59 19.38 1.07 17.89
N GLU A 60 20.14 1.86 17.13
CA GLU A 60 19.93 3.31 17.14
C GLU A 60 18.70 3.74 16.32
N THR A 61 18.09 4.84 16.72
CA THR A 61 16.94 5.40 16.01
C THR A 61 17.01 6.92 15.88
N CYS A 62 16.54 7.42 14.74
CA CYS A 62 16.37 8.85 14.52
C CYS A 62 14.95 9.14 13.99
N PHE A 63 14.08 9.68 14.86
CA PHE A 63 12.76 10.13 14.46
C PHE A 63 12.75 11.65 14.29
N VAL A 64 12.17 12.10 13.17
CA VAL A 64 12.09 13.51 12.80
C VAL A 64 10.62 13.91 12.60
N ALA A 65 10.15 14.92 13.34
CA ALA A 65 8.80 15.46 13.13
C ALA A 65 8.67 16.05 11.73
N LEU A 66 7.66 15.62 10.99
CA LEU A 66 7.33 16.12 9.64
C LEU A 66 6.10 17.02 9.70
N HIS A 67 6.33 18.32 9.89
CA HIS A 67 5.25 19.31 9.87
C HIS A 67 4.87 19.63 8.41
N ALA A 68 3.73 19.12 7.95
CA ALA A 68 3.29 19.21 6.56
C ALA A 68 3.33 20.63 5.96
N ALA A 69 2.88 21.66 6.71
CA ALA A 69 2.89 23.03 6.23
C ALA A 69 4.31 23.56 6.00
N ARG A 70 5.23 23.35 6.96
CA ARG A 70 6.64 23.75 6.84
C ARG A 70 7.37 22.97 5.75
N ALA A 71 7.10 21.68 5.63
CA ALA A 71 7.69 20.81 4.60
C ALA A 71 7.23 21.24 3.20
N LYS A 72 5.94 21.56 3.00
CA LYS A 72 5.41 22.12 1.76
C LYS A 72 6.08 23.45 1.39
N LEU A 73 6.22 24.37 2.35
CA LEU A 73 6.90 25.65 2.09
C LEU A 73 8.36 25.42 1.67
N ARG A 74 9.09 24.56 2.39
CA ARG A 74 10.48 24.22 2.04
C ARG A 74 10.58 23.54 0.67
N SER A 75 9.60 22.73 0.29
CA SER A 75 9.60 22.03 -1.00
C SER A 75 9.57 23.00 -2.19
N LEU A 76 9.01 24.20 -2.03
CA LEU A 76 8.97 25.21 -3.09
C LEU A 76 10.38 25.62 -3.58
N ALA A 77 11.41 25.49 -2.75
CA ALA A 77 12.79 25.68 -3.19
C ALA A 77 13.21 24.74 -4.34
N GLY A 78 12.49 23.62 -4.53
CA GLY A 78 12.66 22.71 -5.67
C GLY A 78 12.39 23.36 -7.04
N PHE A 79 11.63 24.47 -7.08
CA PHE A 79 11.48 25.25 -8.31
C PHE A 79 12.77 25.97 -8.74
N VAL A 80 13.55 26.43 -7.78
CA VAL A 80 14.79 27.15 -8.02
C VAL A 80 15.94 26.16 -8.27
N THR A 81 15.99 25.06 -7.52
CA THR A 81 17.08 24.07 -7.63
C THR A 81 16.87 23.02 -8.73
N GLY A 82 15.69 22.99 -9.35
CA GLY A 82 15.34 21.96 -10.34
C GLY A 82 15.03 20.57 -9.76
N GLU A 83 15.10 20.41 -8.42
CA GLU A 83 14.81 19.14 -7.74
C GLU A 83 13.29 18.85 -7.66
N PRO A 84 12.89 17.56 -7.50
CA PRO A 84 11.52 17.22 -7.16
C PRO A 84 11.08 17.86 -5.83
N LEU A 85 9.84 18.33 -5.76
CA LEU A 85 9.27 18.88 -4.53
C LEU A 85 9.18 17.80 -3.43
N THR A 86 8.87 16.57 -3.82
CA THR A 86 8.83 15.41 -2.92
C THR A 86 10.17 15.17 -2.22
N LEU A 87 11.28 15.28 -2.94
CA LEU A 87 12.61 15.12 -2.36
C LEU A 87 12.86 16.17 -1.26
N ARG A 88 12.56 17.43 -1.56
CA ARG A 88 12.70 18.54 -0.60
C ARG A 88 11.72 18.45 0.57
N TYR A 89 10.54 17.90 0.35
CA TYR A 89 9.54 17.67 1.40
C TYR A 89 10.09 16.78 2.51
N TYR A 90 10.80 15.70 2.14
CA TYR A 90 11.43 14.76 3.07
C TYR A 90 12.89 15.07 3.40
N ARG A 91 13.39 16.28 3.17
CA ARG A 91 14.76 16.66 3.52
C ARG A 91 14.87 17.10 4.97
N SER A 92 15.84 16.54 5.72
CA SER A 92 16.14 16.88 7.11
C SER A 92 17.64 16.85 7.37
N ALA A 93 18.20 17.97 7.79
CA ALA A 93 19.62 18.03 8.17
C ALA A 93 19.94 17.18 9.43
N ARG A 94 18.94 16.98 10.32
CA ARG A 94 19.10 16.13 11.50
C ARG A 94 19.28 14.67 11.09
N LEU A 95 18.40 14.18 10.19
CA LEU A 95 18.47 12.81 9.72
C LEU A 95 19.73 12.58 8.87
N MET A 96 20.11 13.57 8.04
CA MET A 96 21.35 13.50 7.24
C MET A 96 22.60 13.33 8.14
N ARG A 97 22.71 14.15 9.18
CA ARG A 97 23.83 14.06 10.13
C ARG A 97 23.81 12.72 10.86
N TRP A 98 22.67 12.29 11.37
CA TRP A 98 22.56 11.01 12.06
C TRP A 98 22.99 9.83 11.18
N VAL A 99 22.59 9.81 9.89
CA VAL A 99 23.06 8.77 8.95
C VAL A 99 24.56 8.82 8.77
N ALA A 100 25.15 10.02 8.60
CA ALA A 100 26.60 10.18 8.45
C ALA A 100 27.35 9.70 9.71
N ASP A 101 26.89 10.08 10.91
CA ASP A 101 27.47 9.70 12.18
C ASP A 101 27.38 8.17 12.39
N LEU A 102 26.22 7.58 12.07
CA LEU A 102 25.99 6.13 12.16
C LEU A 102 26.95 5.35 11.26
N LEU A 103 27.10 5.78 10.00
CA LEU A 103 27.99 5.13 9.03
C LEU A 103 29.48 5.31 9.39
N GLY A 104 29.81 6.36 10.16
CA GLY A 104 31.16 6.60 10.66
C GLY A 104 31.49 5.81 11.93
N SER A 105 30.49 5.45 12.74
CA SER A 105 30.66 4.81 14.05
C SER A 105 30.34 3.31 14.08
N HIS A 106 29.54 2.84 13.12
CA HIS A 106 29.07 1.46 13.03
C HIS A 106 29.54 0.78 11.74
N ARG A 107 29.68 -0.54 11.78
CA ARG A 107 29.97 -1.34 10.59
C ARG A 107 28.68 -1.70 9.85
N ILE A 108 28.06 -0.71 9.21
CA ILE A 108 26.87 -0.91 8.39
C ILE A 108 27.27 -1.49 7.03
N GLU A 109 26.96 -2.74 6.79
CA GLU A 109 27.23 -3.43 5.52
C GLU A 109 25.98 -3.50 4.61
N ARG A 110 24.80 -3.14 5.12
CA ARG A 110 23.52 -3.24 4.42
C ARG A 110 22.62 -2.05 4.72
N ALA A 111 21.99 -1.53 3.69
CA ALA A 111 21.00 -0.47 3.83
C ALA A 111 19.72 -0.81 3.03
N LEU A 112 18.60 -0.78 3.71
CA LEU A 112 17.27 -0.83 3.10
C LEU A 112 16.65 0.55 3.15
N VAL A 113 16.29 1.07 2.00
CA VAL A 113 15.67 2.39 1.87
C VAL A 113 14.24 2.22 1.38
N PHE A 114 13.28 2.71 2.14
CA PHE A 114 11.86 2.57 1.85
C PHE A 114 11.29 3.90 1.35
N SER A 115 10.88 3.93 0.07
CA SER A 115 10.49 5.07 -0.75
C SER A 115 11.67 5.85 -1.34
N SER A 116 11.53 6.23 -2.60
CA SER A 116 12.55 6.93 -3.40
C SER A 116 13.07 8.22 -2.75
N ALA A 117 12.19 8.96 -2.06
CA ALA A 117 12.57 10.19 -1.39
C ALA A 117 13.60 10.01 -0.26
N MET A 118 13.66 8.81 0.34
CA MET A 118 14.61 8.50 1.42
C MET A 118 16.01 8.14 0.91
N ALA A 119 16.17 7.83 -0.37
CA ALA A 119 17.46 7.51 -0.96
C ALA A 119 18.45 8.69 -0.92
N GLN A 120 17.97 9.93 -0.80
CA GLN A 120 18.79 11.13 -0.66
C GLN A 120 19.76 11.08 0.54
N TYR A 121 19.45 10.29 1.57
CA TYR A 121 20.28 10.17 2.77
C TYR A 121 21.51 9.29 2.58
N LEU A 122 21.58 8.57 1.44
CA LEU A 122 22.75 7.81 1.02
C LEU A 122 23.46 8.43 -0.21
N GLU A 123 23.02 9.60 -0.69
CA GLU A 123 23.74 10.34 -1.71
C GLU A 123 25.11 10.83 -1.19
N GLY A 124 26.17 10.63 -1.99
CA GLY A 124 27.51 11.06 -1.61
C GLY A 124 28.21 10.21 -0.53
N VAL A 125 27.51 9.22 0.02
CA VAL A 125 28.16 8.22 0.87
C VAL A 125 28.93 7.26 -0.02
N SER A 126 30.21 6.97 0.36
CA SER A 126 30.99 5.95 -0.35
C SER A 126 30.21 4.63 -0.36
N ALA A 127 30.05 4.06 -1.55
CA ALA A 127 29.34 2.80 -1.73
C ALA A 127 30.17 1.59 -1.29
N ASP A 128 31.47 1.81 -0.97
CA ASP A 128 32.39 0.73 -0.68
C ASP A 128 31.95 -0.06 0.55
N GLY A 129 31.58 -1.31 0.33
CA GLY A 129 31.19 -2.25 1.39
C GLY A 129 29.74 -2.15 1.88
N ILE A 130 28.91 -1.22 1.38
CA ILE A 130 27.50 -1.13 1.78
C ILE A 130 26.60 -1.57 0.63
N ARG A 131 25.93 -2.71 0.80
CA ARG A 131 24.88 -3.15 -0.12
C ARG A 131 23.58 -2.34 0.11
N ARG A 132 23.11 -1.65 -0.93
CA ARG A 132 21.99 -0.72 -0.87
C ARG A 132 20.81 -1.27 -1.66
N VAL A 133 19.69 -1.48 -0.97
CA VAL A 133 18.44 -1.93 -1.56
C VAL A 133 17.39 -0.83 -1.43
N LEU A 134 16.78 -0.45 -2.54
CA LEU A 134 15.71 0.56 -2.60
C LEU A 134 14.36 -0.12 -2.80
N ASP A 135 13.48 -0.04 -1.82
CA ASP A 135 12.09 -0.43 -1.95
C ASP A 135 11.27 0.79 -2.42
N PHE A 136 10.95 0.82 -3.70
CA PHE A 136 10.13 1.90 -4.27
C PHE A 136 8.70 1.85 -3.74
N VAL A 137 8.22 0.67 -3.36
CA VAL A 137 6.82 0.40 -3.05
C VAL A 137 5.97 0.56 -4.30
N ASP A 138 5.59 1.80 -4.62
CA ASP A 138 4.92 2.20 -5.85
C ASP A 138 5.80 3.20 -6.63
N LEU A 139 5.56 3.35 -7.91
CA LEU A 139 6.23 4.35 -8.73
C LEU A 139 5.59 5.73 -8.50
N ASP A 140 6.18 6.52 -7.59
CA ASP A 140 5.63 7.83 -7.19
C ASP A 140 5.53 8.80 -8.36
N SER A 141 6.49 8.80 -9.29
CA SER A 141 6.44 9.62 -10.51
C SER A 141 5.20 9.35 -11.36
N ASP A 142 4.77 8.09 -11.46
CA ASP A 142 3.57 7.75 -12.22
C ASP A 142 2.28 8.16 -11.49
N LYS A 143 2.23 8.12 -10.16
CA LYS A 143 1.13 8.72 -9.38
C LYS A 143 0.96 10.20 -9.72
N TRP A 144 2.04 10.97 -9.74
CA TRP A 144 1.99 12.38 -10.11
C TRP A 144 1.56 12.58 -11.57
N ARG A 145 2.00 11.70 -12.48
CA ARG A 145 1.57 11.71 -13.89
C ARG A 145 0.07 11.52 -14.03
N GLN A 146 -0.51 10.59 -13.29
CA GLN A 146 -1.96 10.36 -13.26
C GLN A 146 -2.72 11.55 -12.68
N TYR A 147 -2.24 12.11 -11.56
CA TYR A 147 -2.83 13.33 -11.00
C TYR A 147 -2.80 14.49 -11.99
N SER A 148 -1.75 14.61 -12.79
CA SER A 148 -1.67 15.65 -13.83
C SER A 148 -2.78 15.52 -14.88
N ARG A 149 -3.21 14.28 -15.19
CA ARG A 149 -4.31 14.03 -16.16
C ARG A 149 -5.67 14.43 -15.61
N SER A 150 -5.88 14.35 -14.30
CA SER A 150 -7.14 14.69 -13.63
C SER A 150 -7.28 16.19 -13.33
N LYS A 151 -6.24 17.01 -13.53
CA LYS A 151 -6.23 18.44 -13.21
C LYS A 151 -6.12 19.32 -14.47
N ARG A 152 -6.47 20.60 -14.32
CA ARG A 152 -6.37 21.62 -15.38
C ARG A 152 -5.53 22.81 -14.92
N GLY A 153 -5.08 23.64 -15.86
CA GLY A 153 -4.34 24.87 -15.57
C GLY A 153 -3.02 24.66 -14.82
N PRO A 154 -2.65 25.58 -13.91
CA PRO A 154 -1.35 25.56 -13.23
C PRO A 154 -1.07 24.28 -12.44
N MET A 155 -2.12 23.65 -11.87
CA MET A 155 -1.96 22.42 -11.11
C MET A 155 -1.58 21.23 -12.00
N ARG A 156 -2.08 21.18 -13.26
CA ARG A 156 -1.67 20.18 -14.23
C ARG A 156 -0.18 20.31 -14.56
N TRP A 157 0.29 21.54 -14.78
CA TRP A 157 1.71 21.80 -15.04
C TRP A 157 2.57 21.39 -13.85
N LEU A 158 2.18 21.77 -12.62
CA LEU A 158 2.89 21.43 -11.40
C LEU A 158 3.07 19.91 -11.25
N TYR A 159 1.97 19.16 -11.39
CA TYR A 159 2.00 17.71 -11.21
C TYR A 159 2.77 17.00 -12.33
N ARG A 160 2.72 17.54 -13.57
CA ARG A 160 3.51 17.01 -14.67
C ARG A 160 5.00 17.24 -14.43
N ARG A 161 5.41 18.45 -14.04
CA ARG A 161 6.80 18.74 -13.67
C ARG A 161 7.30 17.82 -12.57
N GLU A 162 6.50 17.64 -11.52
CA GLU A 162 6.87 16.76 -10.41
C GLU A 162 7.05 15.31 -10.88
N ALA A 163 6.15 14.80 -11.72
CA ALA A 163 6.26 13.47 -12.31
C ALA A 163 7.56 13.30 -13.11
N GLU A 164 7.90 14.27 -13.96
CA GLU A 164 9.11 14.25 -14.79
C GLU A 164 10.37 14.27 -13.92
N LYS A 165 10.44 15.21 -12.97
CA LYS A 165 11.62 15.36 -12.09
C LYS A 165 11.79 14.19 -11.13
N LEU A 166 10.70 13.63 -10.63
CA LEU A 166 10.77 12.48 -9.76
C LEU A 166 11.20 11.23 -10.54
N PHE A 167 10.73 11.06 -11.77
CA PHE A 167 11.15 9.93 -12.61
C PHE A 167 12.65 9.97 -12.95
N GLU A 168 13.20 11.16 -13.26
CA GLU A 168 14.64 11.35 -13.44
C GLU A 168 15.43 10.91 -12.19
N LEU A 169 14.91 11.26 -11.02
CA LEU A 169 15.49 10.87 -9.72
C LEU A 169 15.40 9.37 -9.48
N GLU A 170 14.23 8.78 -9.70
CA GLU A 170 13.98 7.34 -9.54
C GLU A 170 14.90 6.50 -10.42
N ARG A 171 15.09 6.88 -11.69
CA ARG A 171 16.08 6.26 -12.59
C ARG A 171 17.51 6.33 -12.06
N ARG A 172 17.92 7.52 -11.60
CA ARG A 172 19.27 7.72 -11.05
C ARG A 172 19.50 6.83 -9.83
N TYR A 173 18.51 6.73 -8.92
CA TYR A 173 18.64 5.88 -7.76
C TYR A 173 18.63 4.39 -8.11
N ALA A 174 17.78 3.95 -9.01
CA ALA A 174 17.77 2.57 -9.47
C ALA A 174 19.10 2.16 -10.12
N ALA A 175 19.78 3.09 -10.78
CA ALA A 175 21.12 2.87 -11.33
C ALA A 175 22.23 2.85 -10.27
N ALA A 176 22.04 3.57 -9.15
CA ALA A 176 23.03 3.71 -8.08
C ALA A 176 22.90 2.66 -6.97
N PHE A 177 21.74 2.03 -6.81
CA PHE A 177 21.48 1.01 -5.82
C PHE A 177 21.73 -0.40 -6.39
N ASP A 178 22.04 -1.34 -5.52
CA ASP A 178 22.34 -2.74 -5.90
C ASP A 178 21.09 -3.52 -6.31
N ALA A 179 19.94 -3.16 -5.74
CA ALA A 179 18.63 -3.72 -6.10
C ALA A 179 17.50 -2.71 -5.88
N SER A 180 16.46 -2.84 -6.69
CA SER A 180 15.23 -2.05 -6.64
C SER A 180 14.03 -2.98 -6.48
N LEU A 181 13.21 -2.76 -5.45
CA LEU A 181 12.04 -3.58 -5.15
C LEU A 181 10.76 -2.85 -5.54
N PHE A 182 9.82 -3.58 -6.12
CA PHE A 182 8.49 -3.12 -6.49
C PHE A 182 7.43 -4.05 -5.88
N VAL A 183 6.26 -3.52 -5.53
CA VAL A 183 5.19 -4.32 -4.90
C VAL A 183 4.38 -5.15 -5.88
N SER A 184 4.53 -4.93 -7.19
CA SER A 184 3.81 -5.69 -8.21
C SER A 184 4.58 -5.80 -9.52
N GLU A 185 4.25 -6.83 -10.30
CA GLU A 185 4.77 -7.02 -11.67
C GLU A 185 4.40 -5.84 -12.59
N ALA A 186 3.23 -5.25 -12.39
CA ALA A 186 2.77 -4.10 -13.18
C ALA A 186 3.67 -2.88 -12.96
N GLU A 187 3.99 -2.56 -11.70
CA GLU A 187 4.89 -1.46 -11.33
C GLU A 187 6.32 -1.71 -11.86
N SER A 188 6.84 -2.92 -11.65
CA SER A 188 8.17 -3.30 -12.15
C SER A 188 8.27 -3.21 -13.67
N ARG A 189 7.28 -3.74 -14.40
CA ARG A 189 7.23 -3.65 -15.87
C ARG A 189 7.13 -2.22 -16.36
N LEU A 190 6.27 -1.41 -15.74
CA LEU A 190 6.14 0.00 -16.09
C LEU A 190 7.50 0.71 -15.94
N PHE A 191 8.16 0.51 -14.80
CA PHE A 191 9.45 1.13 -14.53
C PHE A 191 10.53 0.66 -15.50
N THR A 192 10.69 -0.65 -15.69
CA THR A 192 11.74 -1.22 -16.59
C THR A 192 11.48 -0.94 -18.07
N THR A 193 10.24 -0.72 -18.48
CA THR A 193 9.90 -0.23 -19.82
C THR A 193 10.39 1.22 -20.03
N LEU A 194 10.24 2.06 -19.00
CA LEU A 194 10.65 3.48 -19.05
C LEU A 194 12.14 3.68 -18.73
N ALA A 195 12.77 2.75 -18.02
CA ALA A 195 14.16 2.74 -17.59
C ALA A 195 14.80 1.36 -17.82
N PRO A 196 15.05 0.95 -19.08
CA PRO A 196 15.54 -0.42 -19.40
C PRO A 196 16.88 -0.75 -18.75
N GLU A 197 17.71 0.25 -18.49
CA GLU A 197 19.01 0.11 -17.82
C GLU A 197 18.90 -0.41 -16.38
N ALA A 198 17.75 -0.25 -15.75
CA ALA A 198 17.50 -0.72 -14.39
C ALA A 198 16.93 -2.15 -14.33
N ALA A 199 16.58 -2.76 -15.48
CA ALA A 199 15.87 -4.05 -15.50
C ALA A 199 16.62 -5.19 -14.79
N GLY A 200 17.95 -5.23 -14.88
CA GLY A 200 18.79 -6.24 -14.23
C GLY A 200 18.82 -6.15 -12.70
N ARG A 201 18.36 -5.05 -12.12
CA ARG A 201 18.34 -4.80 -10.67
C ARG A 201 16.93 -4.69 -10.10
N ALA A 202 15.89 -4.76 -10.94
CA ALA A 202 14.50 -4.70 -10.54
C ALA A 202 14.02 -6.08 -10.07
N SER A 203 13.38 -6.13 -8.93
CA SER A 203 12.78 -7.34 -8.36
C SER A 203 11.39 -7.03 -7.84
N VAL A 204 10.49 -8.02 -7.96
CA VAL A 204 9.12 -7.89 -7.43
C VAL A 204 9.02 -8.64 -6.13
N VAL A 205 8.62 -7.92 -5.09
CA VAL A 205 8.29 -8.49 -3.78
C VAL A 205 6.97 -7.90 -3.32
N GLU A 206 5.92 -8.67 -3.46
CA GLU A 206 4.56 -8.25 -3.16
C GLU A 206 4.36 -8.04 -1.65
N ASN A 207 3.33 -7.26 -1.30
CA ASN A 207 2.86 -7.21 0.07
C ASN A 207 2.27 -8.57 0.46
N GLY A 208 2.34 -8.87 1.74
CA GLY A 208 1.63 -10.01 2.30
C GLY A 208 0.33 -9.60 3.01
N VAL A 209 -0.41 -10.60 3.43
CA VAL A 209 -1.54 -10.48 4.34
C VAL A 209 -1.27 -11.34 5.55
N ASP A 210 -1.62 -10.83 6.73
CA ASP A 210 -1.64 -11.62 7.96
C ASP A 210 -2.87 -12.53 7.94
N THR A 211 -2.70 -13.73 7.38
CA THR A 211 -3.77 -14.72 7.22
C THR A 211 -4.17 -15.41 8.51
N GLU A 212 -3.38 -15.27 9.59
CA GLU A 212 -3.75 -15.69 10.94
C GLU A 212 -4.64 -14.65 11.61
N TYR A 213 -4.33 -13.37 11.39
CA TYR A 213 -5.16 -12.25 11.84
C TYR A 213 -6.47 -12.21 11.06
N PHE A 214 -6.41 -12.19 9.72
CA PHE A 214 -7.58 -12.27 8.83
C PHE A 214 -7.99 -13.73 8.59
N SER A 215 -8.63 -14.34 9.58
CA SER A 215 -9.02 -15.75 9.52
C SER A 215 -10.54 -15.93 9.71
N PRO A 216 -11.23 -16.60 8.78
CA PRO A 216 -12.65 -16.91 8.92
C PRO A 216 -12.93 -17.98 9.98
N GLN A 217 -11.89 -18.66 10.48
CA GLN A 217 -12.01 -19.70 11.50
C GLN A 217 -12.21 -19.13 12.91
N ARG A 218 -12.00 -17.83 13.10
CA ARG A 218 -12.24 -17.16 14.37
C ARG A 218 -13.70 -16.78 14.50
N VAL A 219 -14.22 -16.84 15.71
CA VAL A 219 -15.59 -16.40 16.01
C VAL A 219 -15.59 -14.86 16.15
N TYR A 220 -16.49 -14.21 15.43
CA TYR A 220 -16.71 -12.77 15.51
C TYR A 220 -18.17 -12.48 15.82
N SER A 221 -18.41 -11.50 16.69
CA SER A 221 -19.77 -10.98 16.90
C SER A 221 -20.18 -10.13 15.70
N SER A 222 -21.40 -10.33 15.19
CA SER A 222 -21.91 -9.54 14.06
C SER A 222 -22.08 -8.07 14.46
N PRO A 223 -21.52 -7.12 13.71
CA PRO A 223 -21.77 -5.70 13.90
C PRO A 223 -23.06 -5.24 13.18
N TYR A 224 -23.78 -6.14 12.53
CA TYR A 224 -24.91 -5.88 11.65
C TYR A 224 -26.23 -6.30 12.28
N GLY A 225 -27.32 -5.69 11.84
CA GLY A 225 -28.66 -6.14 12.18
C GLY A 225 -28.97 -7.53 11.58
N ALA A 226 -29.86 -8.28 12.25
CA ALA A 226 -30.16 -9.66 11.86
C ALA A 226 -30.69 -9.79 10.42
N ASP A 227 -31.45 -8.80 9.94
CA ASP A 227 -32.10 -8.82 8.63
C ASP A 227 -31.31 -8.05 7.56
N GLU A 228 -30.10 -7.56 7.88
CA GLU A 228 -29.29 -6.77 6.95
C GLU A 228 -28.48 -7.67 6.00
N SER A 229 -28.59 -7.41 4.70
CA SER A 229 -27.72 -7.99 3.68
C SER A 229 -26.61 -7.01 3.34
N VAL A 230 -25.41 -7.22 3.89
CA VAL A 230 -24.37 -6.20 3.95
C VAL A 230 -23.30 -6.35 2.88
N MET A 231 -23.02 -5.24 2.21
CA MET A 231 -21.79 -5.00 1.44
C MET A 231 -20.89 -4.07 2.23
N VAL A 232 -19.59 -4.37 2.29
CA VAL A 232 -18.63 -3.60 3.08
C VAL A 232 -17.47 -3.08 2.23
N PHE A 233 -17.09 -1.82 2.45
CA PHE A 233 -15.83 -1.25 2.00
C PHE A 233 -14.97 -0.90 3.21
N THR A 234 -13.70 -1.33 3.21
CA THR A 234 -12.74 -1.02 4.27
C THR A 234 -11.60 -0.14 3.77
N GLY A 235 -11.12 0.80 4.61
CA GLY A 235 -9.94 1.61 4.27
C GLY A 235 -9.88 2.95 4.99
N ALA A 236 -8.79 3.70 4.80
CA ALA A 236 -8.66 5.06 5.30
C ALA A 236 -9.56 6.02 4.50
N MET A 237 -10.51 6.67 5.18
CA MET A 237 -11.56 7.48 4.53
C MET A 237 -11.16 8.96 4.33
N ASP A 238 -9.90 9.30 4.60
CA ASP A 238 -9.23 10.54 4.22
C ASP A 238 -8.37 10.38 2.94
N TYR A 239 -8.16 9.14 2.48
CA TYR A 239 -7.44 8.87 1.24
C TYR A 239 -8.38 9.07 0.04
N TRP A 240 -8.03 10.03 -0.82
CA TRP A 240 -8.90 10.53 -1.87
C TRP A 240 -9.44 9.44 -2.82
N ALA A 241 -8.63 8.41 -3.15
CA ALA A 241 -9.08 7.30 -4.01
C ALA A 241 -10.17 6.45 -3.34
N ASN A 242 -10.10 6.28 -2.01
CA ASN A 242 -11.17 5.62 -1.26
C ASN A 242 -12.42 6.51 -1.17
N VAL A 243 -12.25 7.82 -0.96
CA VAL A 243 -13.36 8.79 -0.95
C VAL A 243 -14.11 8.76 -2.28
N ASP A 244 -13.38 8.85 -3.39
CA ASP A 244 -13.94 8.76 -4.74
C ASP A 244 -14.69 7.44 -4.98
N ALA A 245 -14.10 6.31 -4.61
CA ALA A 245 -14.68 4.98 -4.78
C ALA A 245 -15.99 4.80 -4.02
N VAL A 246 -16.01 5.15 -2.72
CA VAL A 246 -17.22 4.97 -1.91
C VAL A 246 -18.32 5.94 -2.30
N ALA A 247 -17.96 7.17 -2.72
CA ALA A 247 -18.92 8.17 -3.19
C ALA A 247 -19.56 7.73 -4.50
N TRP A 248 -18.77 7.26 -5.46
CA TRP A 248 -19.27 6.72 -6.70
C TRP A 248 -20.15 5.49 -6.48
N PHE A 249 -19.71 4.53 -5.68
CA PHE A 249 -20.47 3.32 -5.39
C PHE A 249 -21.81 3.64 -4.73
N ALA A 250 -21.80 4.51 -3.72
CA ALA A 250 -23.02 4.87 -2.98
C ALA A 250 -24.06 5.61 -3.85
N ARG A 251 -23.60 6.34 -4.90
CA ARG A 251 -24.50 7.12 -5.78
C ARG A 251 -24.92 6.37 -7.03
N GLU A 252 -24.02 5.59 -7.62
CA GLU A 252 -24.23 4.99 -8.93
C GLU A 252 -24.60 3.50 -8.88
N VAL A 253 -24.01 2.72 -7.96
CA VAL A 253 -24.20 1.26 -7.89
C VAL A 253 -25.23 0.91 -6.84
N PHE A 254 -25.07 1.41 -5.62
CA PHE A 254 -25.86 0.98 -4.47
C PHE A 254 -27.36 1.25 -4.60
N PRO A 255 -27.87 2.35 -5.20
CA PRO A 255 -29.29 2.55 -5.41
C PRO A 255 -29.93 1.46 -6.27
N ARG A 256 -29.20 0.93 -7.27
CA ARG A 256 -29.65 -0.18 -8.13
C ARG A 256 -29.79 -1.48 -7.34
N VAL A 257 -28.87 -1.69 -6.40
CA VAL A 257 -28.94 -2.86 -5.49
C VAL A 257 -30.10 -2.68 -4.53
N LEU A 258 -30.23 -1.53 -3.88
CA LEU A 258 -31.24 -1.26 -2.86
C LEU A 258 -32.68 -1.37 -3.42
N SER A 259 -32.92 -0.93 -4.67
CA SER A 259 -34.23 -1.05 -5.32
C SER A 259 -34.64 -2.50 -5.55
N ASN A 260 -33.71 -3.43 -5.67
CA ASN A 260 -33.93 -4.86 -5.90
C ASN A 260 -33.76 -5.74 -4.64
N CYS A 261 -33.23 -5.18 -3.58
CA CYS A 261 -32.96 -5.83 -2.28
C CYS A 261 -33.12 -4.78 -1.16
N PRO A 262 -34.33 -4.52 -0.65
CA PRO A 262 -34.59 -3.45 0.34
C PRO A 262 -33.86 -3.61 1.66
N GLN A 263 -33.48 -4.85 2.02
CA GLN A 263 -32.65 -5.15 3.20
C GLN A 263 -31.13 -4.93 2.97
N ALA A 264 -30.73 -4.56 1.76
CA ALA A 264 -29.33 -4.28 1.44
C ALA A 264 -28.80 -3.08 2.25
N ARG A 265 -27.57 -3.20 2.76
CA ARG A 265 -26.87 -2.11 3.43
C ARG A 265 -25.45 -1.99 2.89
N PHE A 266 -24.99 -0.77 2.76
CA PHE A 266 -23.61 -0.48 2.38
C PHE A 266 -22.88 0.15 3.56
N TYR A 267 -21.92 -0.58 4.12
CA TYR A 267 -21.09 -0.11 5.22
C TYR A 267 -19.74 0.40 4.71
N VAL A 268 -19.44 1.65 5.03
CA VAL A 268 -18.15 2.30 4.79
C VAL A 268 -17.39 2.32 6.10
N VAL A 269 -16.41 1.42 6.22
CA VAL A 269 -15.68 1.17 7.48
C VAL A 269 -14.26 1.71 7.38
N GLY A 270 -13.93 2.69 8.25
CA GLY A 270 -12.56 3.20 8.30
C GLY A 270 -12.39 4.57 8.91
N ALA A 271 -11.16 4.83 9.32
CA ALA A 271 -10.80 6.02 10.07
C ALA A 271 -10.86 7.32 9.23
N ARG A 272 -11.02 8.44 9.95
CA ARG A 272 -10.91 9.82 9.42
C ARG A 272 -11.79 10.10 8.19
N PRO A 273 -13.10 9.83 8.23
CA PRO A 273 -13.96 10.06 7.08
C PRO A 273 -13.95 11.56 6.69
N ALA A 274 -13.61 11.82 5.43
CA ALA A 274 -13.74 13.13 4.82
C ALA A 274 -15.20 13.60 4.87
N ARG A 275 -15.45 14.91 4.75
CA ARG A 275 -16.82 15.45 4.78
C ARG A 275 -17.72 14.77 3.75
N GLU A 276 -17.22 14.59 2.54
CA GLU A 276 -17.95 13.92 1.46
C GLU A 276 -18.40 12.51 1.85
N VAL A 277 -17.53 11.72 2.50
CA VAL A 277 -17.87 10.37 2.98
C VAL A 277 -18.89 10.42 4.12
N ARG A 278 -18.75 11.36 5.07
CA ARG A 278 -19.75 11.52 6.14
C ARG A 278 -21.14 11.85 5.60
N ASP A 279 -21.20 12.68 4.56
CA ASP A 279 -22.47 13.07 3.94
C ASP A 279 -23.17 11.90 3.24
N LEU A 280 -22.46 10.82 2.87
CA LEU A 280 -23.06 9.60 2.30
C LEU A 280 -23.98 8.88 3.31
N ALA A 281 -23.79 9.06 4.61
CA ALA A 281 -24.67 8.49 5.63
C ALA A 281 -26.12 8.99 5.55
N ARG A 282 -26.37 10.06 4.78
CA ARG A 282 -27.73 10.57 4.50
C ARG A 282 -28.45 9.77 3.42
N LEU A 283 -27.70 8.97 2.64
CA LEU A 283 -28.30 8.13 1.59
C LEU A 283 -28.99 6.90 2.22
N PRO A 284 -30.16 6.48 1.70
CA PRO A 284 -30.85 5.31 2.20
C PRO A 284 -29.95 4.07 2.18
N GLY A 285 -29.91 3.34 3.29
CA GLY A 285 -29.16 2.09 3.40
C GLY A 285 -27.64 2.22 3.52
N VAL A 286 -27.06 3.43 3.47
CA VAL A 286 -25.62 3.66 3.65
C VAL A 286 -25.29 3.91 5.12
N ARG A 287 -24.22 3.30 5.60
CA ARG A 287 -23.68 3.46 6.96
C ARG A 287 -22.18 3.81 6.91
N VAL A 288 -21.79 4.86 7.61
CA VAL A 288 -20.40 5.30 7.75
C VAL A 288 -20.00 5.16 9.21
N THR A 289 -19.07 4.23 9.51
CA THR A 289 -18.72 3.88 10.91
C THR A 289 -17.70 4.83 11.50
N GLY A 290 -16.82 5.42 10.68
CA GLY A 290 -15.58 5.99 11.18
C GLY A 290 -14.58 4.91 11.59
N ALA A 291 -13.65 5.25 12.50
CA ALA A 291 -12.68 4.30 13.03
C ALA A 291 -13.38 3.21 13.86
N VAL A 292 -13.01 1.97 13.64
CA VAL A 292 -13.46 0.82 14.41
C VAL A 292 -12.26 0.14 15.07
N PRO A 293 -12.42 -0.50 16.24
CA PRO A 293 -11.33 -1.22 16.91
C PRO A 293 -10.81 -2.40 16.08
N ASP A 294 -11.71 -3.05 15.33
CA ASP A 294 -11.41 -4.23 14.53
C ASP A 294 -12.32 -4.27 13.29
N VAL A 295 -11.70 -4.42 12.12
CA VAL A 295 -12.42 -4.49 10.82
C VAL A 295 -12.89 -5.93 10.50
N ARG A 296 -12.30 -6.93 11.14
CA ARG A 296 -12.58 -8.35 10.86
C ARG A 296 -14.02 -8.76 11.08
N PRO A 297 -14.71 -8.35 12.15
CA PRO A 297 -16.16 -8.62 12.32
C PRO A 297 -16.99 -8.13 11.13
N TYR A 298 -16.63 -6.94 10.60
CA TYR A 298 -17.32 -6.38 9.43
C TYR A 298 -17.10 -7.21 8.17
N LEU A 299 -15.87 -7.67 7.93
CA LEU A 299 -15.60 -8.58 6.81
C LEU A 299 -16.24 -9.95 7.05
N ALA A 300 -16.13 -10.49 8.24
CA ALA A 300 -16.62 -11.84 8.56
C ALA A 300 -18.14 -12.02 8.34
N HIS A 301 -18.92 -10.99 8.58
CA HIS A 301 -20.38 -11.05 8.50
C HIS A 301 -20.95 -10.37 7.25
N ALA A 302 -20.13 -9.74 6.41
CA ALA A 302 -20.58 -9.18 5.14
C ALA A 302 -20.93 -10.29 4.13
N ARG A 303 -21.92 -10.05 3.28
CA ARG A 303 -22.22 -10.90 2.12
C ARG A 303 -21.17 -10.77 1.05
N ALA A 304 -20.65 -9.54 0.86
CA ALA A 304 -19.56 -9.24 -0.05
C ALA A 304 -18.74 -8.06 0.45
N ALA A 305 -17.44 -8.08 0.18
CA ALA A 305 -16.64 -6.88 0.18
C ALA A 305 -16.75 -6.19 -1.18
N VAL A 306 -16.59 -4.86 -1.21
CA VAL A 306 -16.57 -4.11 -2.46
C VAL A 306 -15.29 -3.29 -2.57
N ALA A 307 -14.68 -3.28 -3.76
CA ALA A 307 -13.48 -2.50 -4.06
C ALA A 307 -13.64 -1.74 -5.39
N PRO A 308 -14.57 -0.77 -5.47
CA PRO A 308 -14.94 -0.08 -6.70
C PRO A 308 -13.99 1.08 -6.99
N LEU A 309 -12.69 0.84 -6.96
CA LEU A 309 -11.66 1.86 -7.12
C LEU A 309 -11.55 2.26 -8.60
N ARG A 310 -11.87 3.51 -8.93
CA ARG A 310 -11.69 4.04 -10.29
C ARG A 310 -10.25 4.46 -10.58
N ILE A 311 -9.50 4.67 -9.53
CA ILE A 311 -8.07 4.97 -9.58
C ILE A 311 -7.42 4.15 -8.47
N ALA A 312 -6.55 3.23 -8.85
CA ALA A 312 -5.77 2.41 -7.94
C ALA A 312 -4.36 2.20 -8.47
N ARG A 313 -3.42 1.97 -7.58
CA ARG A 313 -2.05 1.56 -7.87
C ARG A 313 -1.57 0.55 -6.85
N GLY A 314 -0.65 -0.29 -7.28
CA GLY A 314 -0.07 -1.32 -6.43
C GLY A 314 -1.10 -2.33 -5.95
N VAL A 315 -0.70 -3.09 -4.96
CA VAL A 315 -1.52 -4.15 -4.34
C VAL A 315 -2.59 -3.55 -3.45
N GLN A 316 -3.84 -3.92 -3.66
CA GLN A 316 -4.96 -3.45 -2.86
C GLN A 316 -5.21 -4.35 -1.65
N ASN A 317 -4.64 -4.01 -0.51
CA ASN A 317 -4.72 -4.81 0.73
C ASN A 317 -6.17 -5.16 1.11
N LYS A 318 -7.13 -4.23 0.94
CA LYS A 318 -8.55 -4.48 1.26
C LYS A 318 -9.16 -5.64 0.47
N VAL A 319 -8.71 -5.86 -0.77
CA VAL A 319 -9.13 -7.00 -1.60
C VAL A 319 -8.54 -8.27 -1.01
N LEU A 320 -7.24 -8.28 -0.74
CA LEU A 320 -6.54 -9.43 -0.17
C LEU A 320 -7.04 -9.79 1.25
N GLU A 321 -7.32 -8.78 2.09
CA GLU A 321 -7.89 -8.97 3.43
C GLU A 321 -9.28 -9.64 3.39
N ALA A 322 -10.13 -9.19 2.46
CA ALA A 322 -11.44 -9.81 2.25
C ALA A 322 -11.32 -11.24 1.71
N MET A 323 -10.43 -11.48 0.75
CA MET A 323 -10.13 -12.83 0.24
C MET A 323 -9.57 -13.73 1.35
N ALA A 324 -8.67 -13.22 2.20
CA ALA A 324 -8.14 -13.94 3.36
C ALA A 324 -9.24 -14.35 4.35
N MET A 325 -10.27 -13.52 4.50
CA MET A 325 -11.48 -13.81 5.28
C MET A 325 -12.48 -14.72 4.54
N ALA A 326 -12.09 -15.31 3.41
CA ALA A 326 -12.94 -16.13 2.55
C ALA A 326 -14.22 -15.40 2.10
N ARG A 327 -14.17 -14.06 1.91
CA ARG A 327 -15.31 -13.27 1.47
C ARG A 327 -15.22 -12.97 -0.03
N PRO A 328 -16.32 -13.11 -0.78
CA PRO A 328 -16.40 -12.64 -2.15
C PRO A 328 -16.10 -11.14 -2.21
N VAL A 329 -15.42 -10.73 -3.27
CA VAL A 329 -15.10 -9.33 -3.50
C VAL A 329 -15.62 -8.92 -4.87
N VAL A 330 -16.53 -7.93 -4.91
CA VAL A 330 -16.87 -7.27 -6.17
C VAL A 330 -15.93 -6.07 -6.35
N ALA A 331 -15.06 -6.16 -7.34
CA ALA A 331 -13.96 -5.21 -7.54
C ALA A 331 -14.05 -4.54 -8.92
N SER A 332 -13.43 -3.38 -9.06
CA SER A 332 -13.15 -2.78 -10.37
C SER A 332 -11.90 -3.39 -11.00
N PRO A 333 -11.72 -3.33 -12.33
CA PRO A 333 -10.48 -3.74 -12.99
C PRO A 333 -9.24 -3.07 -12.38
N GLN A 334 -9.34 -1.79 -12.03
CA GLN A 334 -8.24 -1.03 -11.43
C GLN A 334 -7.86 -1.55 -10.04
N ALA A 335 -8.83 -2.09 -9.29
CA ALA A 335 -8.55 -2.65 -7.95
C ALA A 335 -7.81 -4.00 -8.02
N VAL A 336 -7.91 -4.73 -9.12
CA VAL A 336 -7.29 -6.05 -9.31
C VAL A 336 -6.03 -6.02 -10.18
N ASP A 337 -5.77 -4.93 -10.90
CA ASP A 337 -4.64 -4.78 -11.84
C ASP A 337 -3.27 -5.03 -11.18
N GLY A 338 -3.11 -4.61 -9.92
CA GLY A 338 -1.88 -4.84 -9.13
C GLY A 338 -1.77 -6.22 -8.48
N LEU A 339 -2.78 -7.09 -8.66
CA LEU A 339 -2.82 -8.42 -8.04
C LEU A 339 -2.37 -9.49 -9.03
N ARG A 340 -1.90 -10.63 -8.50
CA ARG A 340 -1.70 -11.82 -9.32
C ARG A 340 -3.05 -12.29 -9.85
N PRO A 341 -3.11 -12.75 -11.10
CA PRO A 341 -4.34 -13.26 -11.69
C PRO A 341 -4.97 -14.34 -10.81
N CYS A 342 -6.25 -14.14 -10.50
CA CYS A 342 -7.08 -15.07 -9.74
C CYS A 342 -8.40 -15.23 -10.51
N PRO A 343 -8.62 -16.36 -11.23
CA PRO A 343 -9.82 -16.56 -12.03
C PRO A 343 -11.10 -16.33 -11.24
N GLU A 344 -11.15 -16.82 -10.02
CA GLU A 344 -12.31 -16.71 -9.14
C GLU A 344 -12.60 -15.26 -8.73
N LEU A 345 -11.60 -14.38 -8.67
CA LEU A 345 -11.80 -12.96 -8.43
C LEU A 345 -12.20 -12.22 -9.70
N LEU A 346 -11.65 -12.61 -10.85
CA LEU A 346 -11.92 -11.95 -12.14
C LEU A 346 -13.39 -12.10 -12.56
N GLU A 347 -14.06 -13.21 -12.23
CA GLU A 347 -15.49 -13.39 -12.45
C GLU A 347 -16.38 -12.37 -11.71
N TRP A 348 -15.84 -11.78 -10.64
CA TRP A 348 -16.52 -10.76 -9.82
C TRP A 348 -15.96 -9.35 -10.04
N THR A 349 -15.36 -9.13 -11.22
CA THR A 349 -14.77 -7.83 -11.56
C THR A 349 -15.64 -7.10 -12.57
N ALA A 350 -16.01 -5.86 -12.27
CA ALA A 350 -16.83 -5.01 -13.11
C ALA A 350 -16.51 -3.52 -12.92
N ASP A 351 -16.64 -2.72 -13.97
CA ASP A 351 -16.44 -1.27 -13.98
C ASP A 351 -17.73 -0.47 -14.21
N ALA A 352 -18.74 -1.10 -14.83
CA ALA A 352 -20.03 -0.47 -15.04
C ALA A 352 -20.95 -0.62 -13.81
N PRO A 353 -21.73 0.42 -13.46
CA PRO A 353 -22.65 0.38 -12.32
C PRO A 353 -23.67 -0.76 -12.41
N GLU A 354 -24.18 -1.01 -13.59
CA GLU A 354 -25.19 -2.04 -13.87
C GLU A 354 -24.62 -3.44 -13.61
N THR A 355 -23.47 -3.74 -14.17
CA THR A 355 -22.81 -5.05 -14.00
C THR A 355 -22.38 -5.27 -12.54
N SER A 356 -21.82 -4.24 -11.90
CA SER A 356 -21.48 -4.29 -10.46
C SER A 356 -22.72 -4.59 -9.60
N ALA A 357 -23.85 -3.95 -9.88
CA ALA A 357 -25.09 -4.19 -9.16
C ALA A 357 -25.63 -5.61 -9.39
N GLN A 358 -25.53 -6.15 -10.63
CA GLN A 358 -25.95 -7.52 -10.95
C GLN A 358 -25.13 -8.56 -10.19
N LEU A 359 -23.78 -8.41 -10.17
CA LEU A 359 -22.90 -9.29 -9.41
C LEU A 359 -23.22 -9.28 -7.91
N LEU A 360 -23.45 -8.09 -7.35
CA LEU A 360 -23.83 -7.94 -5.94
C LEU A 360 -25.18 -8.58 -5.64
N LEU A 361 -26.19 -8.36 -6.49
CA LEU A 361 -27.50 -8.97 -6.31
C LEU A 361 -27.46 -10.49 -6.33
N LYS A 362 -26.59 -11.09 -7.15
CA LYS A 362 -26.36 -12.53 -7.15
C LYS A 362 -25.84 -13.00 -5.78
N LEU A 363 -24.80 -12.32 -5.21
CA LEU A 363 -24.26 -12.64 -3.89
C LEU A 363 -25.23 -12.39 -2.72
N LEU A 364 -26.15 -11.44 -2.87
CA LEU A 364 -27.13 -11.14 -1.82
C LEU A 364 -28.31 -12.12 -1.82
N ARG A 365 -28.70 -12.63 -2.98
CA ARG A 365 -29.87 -13.54 -3.15
C ARG A 365 -29.52 -14.99 -2.91
N GLU A 366 -28.32 -15.40 -3.32
CA GLU A 366 -27.86 -16.78 -3.26
C GLU A 366 -26.82 -16.96 -2.13
N PRO A 367 -26.80 -18.11 -1.44
CA PRO A 367 -25.69 -18.44 -0.56
C PRO A 367 -24.40 -18.46 -1.37
N THR A 368 -23.39 -17.75 -0.91
CA THR A 368 -22.06 -17.82 -1.53
C THR A 368 -21.55 -19.26 -1.48
N PRO A 369 -21.16 -19.88 -2.61
CA PRO A 369 -20.59 -21.20 -2.60
C PRO A 369 -19.35 -21.24 -1.70
N PRO A 370 -19.25 -22.14 -0.70
CA PRO A 370 -18.06 -22.27 0.14
C PRO A 370 -16.76 -22.38 -0.66
N ALA A 371 -16.79 -23.11 -1.76
CA ALA A 371 -15.66 -23.27 -2.67
C ALA A 371 -15.09 -21.94 -3.21
N LEU A 372 -15.92 -20.92 -3.44
CA LEU A 372 -15.45 -19.61 -3.87
C LEU A 372 -14.61 -18.93 -2.78
N GLY A 373 -15.11 -18.91 -1.54
CA GLY A 373 -14.38 -18.34 -0.41
C GLY A 373 -13.06 -19.07 -0.13
N GLU A 374 -13.08 -20.40 -0.19
CA GLU A 374 -11.89 -21.24 0.00
C GLU A 374 -10.86 -21.00 -1.10
N ALA A 375 -11.26 -20.92 -2.37
CA ALA A 375 -10.36 -20.65 -3.50
C ALA A 375 -9.71 -19.27 -3.38
N LEU A 376 -10.48 -18.22 -3.06
CA LEU A 376 -9.97 -16.87 -2.82
C LEU A 376 -8.94 -16.85 -1.68
N ARG A 377 -9.24 -17.50 -0.55
CA ARG A 377 -8.32 -17.61 0.58
C ARG A 377 -7.06 -18.41 0.22
N ALA A 378 -7.20 -19.53 -0.48
CA ALA A 378 -6.05 -20.36 -0.94
C ALA A 378 -5.12 -19.56 -1.87
N HIS A 379 -5.69 -18.71 -2.72
CA HIS A 379 -4.90 -17.81 -3.58
C HIS A 379 -4.06 -16.82 -2.74
N VAL A 380 -4.64 -16.24 -1.68
CA VAL A 380 -3.89 -15.35 -0.76
C VAL A 380 -2.78 -16.10 -0.05
N PHE A 381 -3.04 -17.28 0.50
CA PHE A 381 -2.02 -18.10 1.15
C PHE A 381 -0.84 -18.42 0.22
N ARG A 382 -1.13 -18.76 -1.04
CA ARG A 382 -0.11 -19.16 -2.01
C ARG A 382 0.77 -18.00 -2.48
N HIS A 383 0.22 -16.80 -2.58
CA HIS A 383 0.88 -15.70 -3.29
C HIS A 383 1.19 -14.47 -2.43
N TYR A 384 0.54 -14.33 -1.28
CA TYR A 384 0.65 -13.14 -0.43
C TYR A 384 1.02 -13.48 1.02
N SER A 385 1.93 -14.45 1.16
CA SER A 385 2.50 -14.84 2.46
C SER A 385 3.60 -13.86 2.88
N TRP A 386 3.41 -13.17 4.03
CA TRP A 386 4.46 -12.31 4.57
C TRP A 386 5.78 -13.05 4.80
N PRO A 387 5.83 -14.24 5.46
CA PRO A 387 7.07 -14.95 5.68
C PRO A 387 7.88 -15.20 4.40
N GLU A 388 7.22 -15.64 3.32
CA GLU A 388 7.89 -15.92 2.05
C GLU A 388 8.38 -14.66 1.36
N ASN A 389 7.54 -13.62 1.31
CA ASN A 389 7.91 -12.36 0.67
C ASN A 389 9.04 -11.66 1.41
N LEU A 390 9.03 -11.66 2.75
CA LEU A 390 10.09 -11.07 3.56
C LEU A 390 11.40 -11.86 3.48
N ALA A 391 11.36 -13.18 3.39
CA ALA A 391 12.55 -14.00 3.15
C ALA A 391 13.19 -13.67 1.78
N ARG A 392 12.39 -13.35 0.76
CA ARG A 392 12.90 -12.88 -0.54
C ARG A 392 13.56 -11.50 -0.44
N VAL A 393 12.98 -10.57 0.34
CA VAL A 393 13.66 -9.28 0.60
C VAL A 393 14.98 -9.50 1.28
N GLU A 394 15.04 -10.37 2.27
CA GLU A 394 16.28 -10.69 3.00
C GLU A 394 17.34 -11.27 2.06
N ALA A 395 17.00 -12.25 1.21
CA ALA A 395 17.91 -12.81 0.21
C ALA A 395 18.48 -11.72 -0.72
N ILE A 396 17.64 -10.76 -1.16
CA ILE A 396 18.09 -9.64 -1.98
C ILE A 396 19.05 -8.72 -1.17
N ILE A 397 18.76 -8.45 0.09
CA ILE A 397 19.64 -7.68 0.98
C ILE A 397 21.00 -8.39 1.16
N GLU A 398 21.02 -9.71 1.25
CA GLU A 398 22.25 -10.50 1.35
C GLU A 398 23.01 -10.64 0.01
N GLY A 399 22.41 -10.24 -1.11
CA GLY A 399 23.04 -10.37 -2.43
C GLY A 399 22.85 -11.74 -3.05
N GLU A 400 22.01 -12.55 -2.47
CA GLU A 400 21.61 -13.82 -3.05
C GLU A 400 20.67 -13.56 -4.24
N ALA A 401 20.83 -14.31 -5.33
CA ALA A 401 19.89 -14.23 -6.44
C ALA A 401 18.49 -14.62 -5.92
N PRO A 402 17.44 -13.80 -6.10
CA PRO A 402 16.12 -14.19 -5.68
C PRO A 402 15.76 -15.51 -6.36
N ALA A 403 15.31 -16.50 -5.59
CA ALA A 403 14.77 -17.73 -6.16
C ALA A 403 13.73 -17.32 -7.20
N ARG A 404 13.95 -17.70 -8.47
CA ARG A 404 13.05 -17.37 -9.58
C ARG A 404 11.66 -17.83 -9.16
N SER A 405 10.71 -16.90 -9.08
CA SER A 405 9.29 -17.25 -9.00
C SER A 405 9.03 -18.25 -10.14
N PRO A 406 8.34 -19.39 -9.88
CA PRO A 406 8.11 -20.38 -10.92
C PRO A 406 7.54 -19.66 -12.14
N ALA A 407 8.23 -19.82 -13.28
CA ALA A 407 7.90 -19.19 -14.53
C ALA A 407 6.42 -19.44 -14.84
N ARG A 408 5.71 -18.41 -15.26
CA ARG A 408 4.41 -18.56 -15.92
C ARG A 408 4.56 -19.63 -17.00
N ALA A 409 3.79 -20.71 -16.89
CA ALA A 409 3.43 -21.43 -18.07
C ALA A 409 2.72 -20.43 -18.99
N GLU A 410 3.37 -20.08 -20.09
CA GLU A 410 2.78 -19.30 -21.17
C GLU A 410 1.51 -20.03 -21.61
N VAL A 411 0.35 -19.48 -21.24
CA VAL A 411 -0.86 -19.74 -21.99
C VAL A 411 -0.77 -18.79 -23.18
N LEU A 412 -0.17 -19.27 -24.26
CA LEU A 412 -0.30 -18.70 -25.58
C LEU A 412 -1.73 -18.96 -26.11
N PRO A 413 -2.22 -18.12 -27.03
CA PRO A 413 -3.61 -17.76 -27.29
C PRO A 413 -4.51 -18.88 -27.71
#